data_767306f659ecce47d7aadac8fecc18b8
#
_entry.id   767306f659ecce47d7aadac8fecc18b8
#
_cell.length_a   1.000
_cell.length_b   1.000
_cell.length_c   1.000
_cell.angle_alpha   90.00
_cell.angle_beta   90.00
_cell.angle_gamma   90.00
#
_symmetry.space_group_name_H-M   'P 1'
#
loop_
_entity.id
_entity.type
_entity.pdbx_description
1 polymer ?
#
loop_
_entity_poly.entity_id
_entity_poly.type
_entity_poly.pdbx_seq_one_letter_code
_entity_poly.pdbx_strand_id
1 'polypeptide(L)'
;LAENVNSWFQREPTQRMVRTLDGTVRAFLSNRYRRIDNLDIAEIVLPVIQQMEDAYFESCQITDSRMYIKVVNKRLEAEVVPGDIVQSGVIISNSEVGLGSVNIQPLVYRLVCSNGMVVNDAQTRRTHIGRVNEADENFQLFSQETLAADDHAFAMKIKDTVMAAVDETRFTRVVGMMREATTVQMNTTDIPSVVRLASKDFNITEEESSGVLQRLIEGKDL
;
A
#
# COMPACT_ATOMS: atom_id res chain seq x y z
N LEU A 1 -5.01 -25.51 24.46
CA LEU A 1 -5.37 -24.22 23.84
C LEU A 1 -6.78 -24.29 23.22
N ALA A 2 -7.07 -25.28 22.34
CA ALA A 2 -8.36 -25.42 21.66
C ALA A 2 -9.54 -25.55 22.64
N GLU A 3 -9.39 -26.33 23.70
CA GLU A 3 -10.43 -26.51 24.76
C GLU A 3 -10.76 -25.18 25.46
N ASN A 4 -9.73 -24.38 25.78
CA ASN A 4 -9.92 -23.07 26.43
C ASN A 4 -10.63 -22.09 25.49
N VAL A 5 -10.24 -22.07 24.22
CA VAL A 5 -10.86 -21.23 23.20
C VAL A 5 -12.32 -21.62 22.98
N ASN A 6 -12.61 -22.92 22.83
CA ASN A 6 -13.97 -23.43 22.67
C ASN A 6 -14.85 -23.15 23.88
N SER A 7 -14.30 -23.33 25.10
CA SER A 7 -15.02 -23.00 26.34
C SER A 7 -15.36 -21.53 26.45
N TRP A 8 -14.48 -20.65 25.96
CA TRP A 8 -14.72 -19.22 25.95
C TRP A 8 -15.83 -18.83 24.97
N PHE A 9 -15.80 -19.38 23.74
CA PHE A 9 -16.86 -19.16 22.75
C PHE A 9 -18.23 -19.72 23.19
N GLN A 10 -18.27 -20.77 24.00
CA GLN A 10 -19.52 -21.27 24.57
C GLN A 10 -20.11 -20.33 25.61
N ARG A 11 -19.26 -19.60 26.36
CA ARG A 11 -19.71 -18.65 27.38
C ARG A 11 -20.12 -17.29 26.78
N GLU A 12 -19.39 -16.84 25.77
CA GLU A 12 -19.66 -15.60 25.06
C GLU A 12 -19.74 -15.88 23.56
N PRO A 13 -20.90 -16.33 23.06
CA PRO A 13 -21.07 -16.64 21.66
C PRO A 13 -20.98 -15.38 20.81
N THR A 14 -19.87 -15.22 20.10
CA THR A 14 -19.66 -14.13 19.16
C THR A 14 -19.45 -14.70 17.75
N GLN A 15 -20.04 -14.05 16.76
CA GLN A 15 -19.77 -14.42 15.38
C GLN A 15 -18.36 -13.96 14.98
N ARG A 16 -17.64 -14.86 14.31
CA ARG A 16 -16.28 -14.61 13.81
C ARG A 16 -16.16 -15.09 12.39
N MET A 17 -15.36 -14.37 11.59
CA MET A 17 -14.96 -14.82 10.27
C MET A 17 -13.69 -15.65 10.39
N VAL A 18 -13.71 -16.87 9.88
CA VAL A 18 -12.52 -17.72 9.79
C VAL A 18 -12.09 -17.77 8.33
N ARG A 19 -10.85 -17.38 8.07
CA ARG A 19 -10.24 -17.51 6.74
C ARG A 19 -9.46 -18.83 6.69
N THR A 20 -9.71 -19.62 5.67
CA THR A 20 -9.03 -20.90 5.46
C THR A 20 -8.41 -20.95 4.07
N LEU A 21 -7.34 -21.71 3.93
CA LEU A 21 -6.72 -22.08 2.66
C LEU A 21 -6.28 -23.55 2.76
N ASP A 22 -6.69 -24.37 1.80
CA ASP A 22 -6.35 -25.79 1.74
C ASP A 22 -6.64 -26.55 3.06
N GLY A 23 -7.78 -26.22 3.70
CA GLY A 23 -8.20 -26.81 4.96
C GLY A 23 -7.48 -26.27 6.20
N THR A 24 -6.51 -25.37 6.05
CA THR A 24 -5.77 -24.76 7.16
C THR A 24 -6.34 -23.39 7.50
N VAL A 25 -6.52 -23.11 8.79
CA VAL A 25 -6.96 -21.79 9.27
C VAL A 25 -5.82 -20.80 9.13
N ARG A 26 -6.06 -19.70 8.39
CA ARG A 26 -5.10 -18.62 8.18
C ARG A 26 -5.35 -17.40 9.07
N ALA A 27 -6.62 -17.10 9.35
CA ALA A 27 -6.98 -15.97 10.18
C ALA A 27 -8.31 -16.18 10.90
N PHE A 28 -8.42 -15.51 12.04
CA PHE A 28 -9.59 -15.44 12.88
C PHE A 28 -9.95 -13.97 13.09
N LEU A 29 -10.97 -13.49 12.37
CA LEU A 29 -11.29 -12.10 12.22
C LEU A 29 -12.62 -11.74 12.87
N SER A 30 -12.89 -10.46 13.06
CA SER A 30 -14.20 -10.02 13.55
C SER A 30 -15.30 -10.27 12.52
N ASN A 31 -16.57 -10.30 12.97
CA ASN A 31 -17.73 -10.33 12.08
C ASN A 31 -17.86 -9.06 11.21
N ARG A 32 -17.17 -7.98 11.59
CA ARG A 32 -17.11 -6.71 10.85
C ARG A 32 -16.10 -6.71 9.71
N TYR A 33 -15.30 -7.79 9.59
CA TYR A 33 -14.28 -7.86 8.54
C TYR A 33 -14.95 -8.02 7.17
N ARG A 34 -14.67 -7.08 6.26
CA ARG A 34 -15.10 -7.17 4.87
C ARG A 34 -14.03 -7.87 4.07
N ARG A 35 -14.40 -8.96 3.43
CA ARG A 35 -13.53 -9.71 2.55
C ARG A 35 -13.22 -8.90 1.28
N ILE A 36 -11.96 -8.74 0.96
CA ILE A 36 -11.44 -8.29 -0.32
C ILE A 36 -10.26 -9.20 -0.61
N ASP A 37 -10.45 -10.12 -1.53
CA ASP A 37 -9.45 -11.14 -1.83
C ASP A 37 -8.37 -10.61 -2.77
N ASN A 38 -7.20 -11.22 -2.74
CA ASN A 38 -6.11 -10.90 -3.65
C ASN A 38 -6.54 -11.10 -5.12
N LEU A 39 -7.38 -12.10 -5.38
CA LEU A 39 -7.95 -12.36 -6.69
C LEU A 39 -8.83 -11.20 -7.18
N ASP A 40 -9.71 -10.68 -6.31
CA ASP A 40 -10.58 -9.54 -6.64
C ASP A 40 -9.74 -8.32 -7.07
N ILE A 41 -8.66 -8.05 -6.34
CA ILE A 41 -7.73 -6.96 -6.69
C ILE A 41 -7.02 -7.25 -8.01
N ALA A 42 -6.53 -8.46 -8.21
CA ALA A 42 -5.84 -8.85 -9.44
C ALA A 42 -6.76 -8.72 -10.67
N GLU A 43 -8.01 -9.17 -10.59
CA GLU A 43 -9.00 -9.05 -11.66
C GLU A 43 -9.31 -7.59 -12.03
N ILE A 44 -9.22 -6.67 -11.08
CA ILE A 44 -9.39 -5.24 -11.33
C ILE A 44 -8.15 -4.63 -11.98
N VAL A 45 -6.94 -4.93 -11.46
CA VAL A 45 -5.72 -4.21 -11.84
C VAL A 45 -5.03 -4.78 -13.08
N LEU A 46 -5.04 -6.11 -13.27
CA LEU A 46 -4.32 -6.73 -14.38
C LEU A 46 -4.77 -6.26 -15.75
N PRO A 47 -6.10 -6.14 -16.05
CA PRO A 47 -6.54 -5.62 -17.34
C PRO A 47 -6.10 -4.17 -17.60
N VAL A 48 -5.99 -3.35 -16.54
CA VAL A 48 -5.53 -1.96 -16.65
C VAL A 48 -4.03 -1.94 -16.97
N ILE A 49 -3.24 -2.74 -16.24
CA ILE A 49 -1.79 -2.85 -16.45
C ILE A 49 -1.46 -3.37 -17.83
N GLN A 50 -2.21 -4.35 -18.34
CA GLN A 50 -2.03 -4.91 -19.69
C GLN A 50 -2.26 -3.89 -20.81
N GLN A 51 -3.05 -2.84 -20.57
CA GLN A 51 -3.28 -1.77 -21.53
C GLN A 51 -2.21 -0.66 -21.49
N MET A 52 -1.31 -0.70 -20.50
CA MET A 52 -0.22 0.27 -20.40
C MET A 52 0.94 -0.16 -21.29
N GLU A 53 1.27 0.68 -22.27
CA GLU A 53 2.49 0.50 -23.06
C GLU A 53 3.73 0.51 -22.15
N ASP A 54 4.65 -0.41 -22.41
CA ASP A 54 5.94 -0.52 -21.71
C ASP A 54 5.88 -0.73 -20.19
N ALA A 55 4.71 -1.14 -19.67
CA ALA A 55 4.60 -1.57 -18.28
C ALA A 55 5.11 -3.01 -18.10
N TYR A 56 5.83 -3.25 -17.02
CA TYR A 56 6.28 -4.59 -16.64
C TYR A 56 6.17 -4.80 -15.13
N PHE A 57 6.06 -6.07 -14.75
CA PHE A 57 6.07 -6.46 -13.34
C PHE A 57 7.51 -6.50 -12.83
N GLU A 58 7.87 -5.56 -11.98
CA GLU A 58 9.17 -5.55 -11.31
C GLU A 58 9.24 -6.62 -10.21
N SER A 59 8.17 -6.76 -9.46
CA SER A 59 8.02 -7.84 -8.48
C SER A 59 6.56 -8.19 -8.25
N CYS A 60 6.31 -9.47 -7.99
CA CYS A 60 5.02 -9.97 -7.53
C CYS A 60 5.29 -10.98 -6.42
N GLN A 61 4.83 -10.69 -5.21
CA GLN A 61 5.05 -11.51 -4.04
C GLN A 61 3.74 -11.77 -3.32
N ILE A 62 3.47 -13.02 -3.01
CA ILE A 62 2.36 -13.44 -2.15
C ILE A 62 2.96 -14.24 -1.02
N THR A 63 2.75 -13.76 0.20
CA THR A 63 3.12 -14.45 1.44
C THR A 63 1.87 -14.97 2.12
N ASP A 64 2.02 -15.69 3.23
CA ASP A 64 0.88 -16.15 4.05
C ASP A 64 -0.01 -15.01 4.55
N SER A 65 0.52 -13.80 4.63
CA SER A 65 -0.18 -12.66 5.22
C SER A 65 -0.47 -11.51 4.25
N ARG A 66 0.31 -11.36 3.18
CA ARG A 66 0.23 -10.18 2.30
C ARG A 66 0.54 -10.51 0.85
N MET A 67 -0.08 -9.74 -0.03
CA MET A 67 0.26 -9.64 -1.44
C MET A 67 0.91 -8.29 -1.71
N TYR A 68 1.96 -8.29 -2.53
CA TYR A 68 2.59 -7.10 -3.09
C TYR A 68 2.80 -7.28 -4.59
N ILE A 69 2.37 -6.29 -5.36
CA ILE A 69 2.61 -6.21 -6.80
C ILE A 69 3.25 -4.85 -7.08
N LYS A 70 4.43 -4.85 -7.69
CA LYS A 70 5.12 -3.66 -8.14
C LYS A 70 5.18 -3.69 -9.67
N VAL A 71 4.62 -2.66 -10.28
CA VAL A 71 4.62 -2.45 -11.73
C VAL A 71 5.37 -1.17 -12.03
N VAL A 72 6.21 -1.20 -13.05
CA VAL A 72 7.01 -0.06 -13.48
C VAL A 72 6.77 0.18 -14.98
N ASN A 73 6.75 1.43 -15.40
CA ASN A 73 6.54 1.82 -16.78
C ASN A 73 7.84 2.44 -17.36
N LYS A 74 8.44 1.77 -18.34
CA LYS A 74 9.69 2.20 -18.97
C LYS A 74 9.53 3.45 -19.84
N ARG A 75 8.34 3.73 -20.35
CA ARG A 75 8.10 4.92 -21.17
C ARG A 75 8.28 6.22 -20.37
N LEU A 76 7.94 6.18 -19.08
CA LEU A 76 8.10 7.30 -18.17
C LEU A 76 9.40 7.16 -17.39
N GLU A 77 10.49 7.52 -18.05
CA GLU A 77 11.85 7.46 -17.52
C GLU A 77 12.48 8.85 -17.51
N ALA A 78 13.23 9.15 -16.48
CA ALA A 78 13.97 10.39 -16.37
C ALA A 78 15.26 10.20 -15.57
N GLU A 79 16.27 10.99 -15.86
CA GLU A 79 17.51 11.08 -15.09
C GLU A 79 17.39 12.26 -14.10
N VAL A 80 17.56 11.98 -12.82
CA VAL A 80 17.53 13.00 -11.75
C VAL A 80 18.86 13.74 -11.69
N VAL A 81 19.94 13.00 -11.57
CA VAL A 81 21.35 13.44 -11.76
C VAL A 81 22.06 12.39 -12.64
N PRO A 82 23.20 12.72 -13.25
CA PRO A 82 23.90 11.78 -14.14
C PRO A 82 24.05 10.38 -13.54
N GLY A 83 23.46 9.38 -14.20
CA GLY A 83 23.46 7.98 -13.78
C GLY A 83 22.32 7.60 -12.81
N ASP A 84 21.56 8.54 -12.28
CA ASP A 84 20.42 8.26 -11.40
C ASP A 84 19.12 8.26 -12.18
N ILE A 85 18.79 7.12 -12.77
CA ILE A 85 17.59 6.95 -13.59
C ILE A 85 16.42 6.50 -12.71
N VAL A 86 15.27 7.17 -12.90
CA VAL A 86 14.00 6.85 -12.24
C VAL A 86 12.91 6.57 -13.26
N GLN A 87 12.00 5.69 -12.92
CA GLN A 87 10.84 5.31 -13.73
C GLN A 87 9.55 5.45 -12.93
N SER A 88 8.45 5.75 -13.59
CA SER A 88 7.13 5.78 -12.97
C SER A 88 6.61 4.36 -12.75
N GLY A 89 5.79 4.18 -11.71
CA GLY A 89 5.19 2.88 -11.43
C GLY A 89 4.05 2.96 -10.41
N VAL A 90 3.57 1.79 -10.03
CA VAL A 90 2.54 1.62 -9.01
C VAL A 90 2.89 0.43 -8.11
N ILE A 91 2.66 0.59 -6.82
CA ILE A 91 2.69 -0.50 -5.87
C ILE A 91 1.28 -0.80 -5.36
N ILE A 92 0.92 -2.06 -5.38
CA ILE A 92 -0.38 -2.58 -4.95
C ILE A 92 -0.12 -3.57 -3.83
N SER A 93 -0.80 -3.41 -2.71
CA SER A 93 -0.71 -4.33 -1.60
C SER A 93 -2.06 -4.64 -0.98
N ASN A 94 -2.21 -5.85 -0.47
CA ASN A 94 -3.41 -6.32 0.21
C ASN A 94 -3.07 -7.36 1.28
N SER A 95 -3.96 -7.51 2.27
CA SER A 95 -3.89 -8.60 3.24
C SER A 95 -5.27 -9.24 3.42
N GLU A 96 -5.37 -10.53 3.11
CA GLU A 96 -6.60 -11.31 3.31
C GLU A 96 -6.82 -11.77 4.76
N VAL A 97 -5.82 -11.57 5.61
CA VAL A 97 -5.79 -12.08 6.99
C VAL A 97 -5.84 -10.98 8.05
N GLY A 98 -6.21 -9.76 7.65
CA GLY A 98 -6.40 -8.64 8.56
C GLY A 98 -5.12 -7.91 8.99
N LEU A 99 -3.96 -8.24 8.39
CA LEU A 99 -2.66 -7.63 8.71
C LEU A 99 -2.32 -6.40 7.86
N GLY A 100 -3.27 -5.89 7.11
CA GLY A 100 -3.11 -4.70 6.29
C GLY A 100 -4.40 -4.30 5.58
N SER A 101 -4.40 -3.12 4.98
CA SER A 101 -5.46 -2.62 4.11
C SER A 101 -5.14 -2.90 2.65
N VAL A 102 -6.13 -2.85 1.78
CA VAL A 102 -5.89 -2.67 0.34
C VAL A 102 -5.26 -1.30 0.17
N ASN A 103 -4.14 -1.24 -0.53
CA ASN A 103 -3.41 -0.01 -0.75
C ASN A 103 -2.83 0.02 -2.17
N ILE A 104 -3.16 1.06 -2.92
CA ILE A 104 -2.65 1.31 -4.26
C ILE A 104 -1.98 2.68 -4.23
N GLN A 105 -0.69 2.71 -4.52
CA GLN A 105 0.12 3.92 -4.44
C GLN A 105 0.99 4.07 -5.68
N PRO A 106 1.00 5.24 -6.29
CA PRO A 106 2.00 5.57 -7.29
C PRO A 106 3.41 5.53 -6.70
N LEU A 107 4.34 5.13 -7.54
CA LEU A 107 5.72 4.87 -7.21
C LEU A 107 6.63 5.59 -8.20
N VAL A 108 7.69 6.22 -7.72
CA VAL A 108 8.84 6.55 -8.55
C VAL A 108 9.96 5.55 -8.20
N TYR A 109 10.25 4.70 -9.14
CA TYR A 109 11.20 3.61 -8.99
C TYR A 109 12.60 4.04 -9.45
N ARG A 110 13.59 3.93 -8.58
CA ARG A 110 14.97 4.30 -8.86
C ARG A 110 15.76 3.04 -9.26
N LEU A 111 16.35 3.05 -10.46
CA LEU A 111 17.03 1.88 -11.00
C LEU A 111 18.35 1.58 -10.29
N VAL A 112 19.08 2.59 -9.85
CA VAL A 112 20.44 2.45 -9.26
C VAL A 112 20.42 1.63 -7.97
N CYS A 113 19.40 1.76 -7.14
CA CYS A 113 19.31 1.07 -5.84
C CYS A 113 18.13 0.11 -5.72
N SER A 114 17.39 -0.12 -6.80
CA SER A 114 16.16 -0.94 -6.83
C SER A 114 15.12 -0.52 -5.78
N ASN A 115 15.24 0.69 -5.26
CA ASN A 115 14.32 1.27 -4.31
C ASN A 115 13.26 2.10 -5.02
N GLY A 116 12.12 2.24 -4.39
CA GLY A 116 11.04 3.05 -4.91
C GLY A 116 10.58 4.07 -3.88
N MET A 117 10.39 5.30 -4.32
CA MET A 117 9.75 6.33 -3.53
C MET A 117 8.25 6.31 -3.79
N VAL A 118 7.46 6.08 -2.75
CA VAL A 118 6.00 6.17 -2.82
C VAL A 118 5.58 7.62 -2.81
N VAL A 119 4.71 8.00 -3.75
CA VAL A 119 4.19 9.36 -3.87
C VAL A 119 2.75 9.38 -3.35
N ASN A 120 2.52 10.04 -2.22
CA ASN A 120 1.26 9.98 -1.49
C ASN A 120 0.12 10.86 -2.04
N ASP A 121 0.34 11.63 -3.11
CA ASP A 121 -0.65 12.58 -3.64
C ASP A 121 -1.82 11.94 -4.41
N ALA A 122 -1.76 10.63 -4.71
CA ALA A 122 -2.82 9.87 -5.40
C ALA A 122 -2.99 8.45 -4.85
N GLN A 123 -2.91 8.30 -3.55
CA GLN A 123 -3.09 7.00 -2.90
C GLN A 123 -4.57 6.62 -2.80
N THR A 124 -4.92 5.39 -3.17
CA THR A 124 -6.19 4.76 -2.82
C THR A 124 -5.98 3.71 -1.76
N ARG A 125 -6.63 3.88 -0.62
CA ARG A 125 -6.56 2.99 0.53
C ARG A 125 -7.95 2.61 1.01
N ARG A 126 -8.16 1.32 1.29
CA ARG A 126 -9.38 0.82 1.92
C ARG A 126 -9.05 -0.19 3.01
N THR A 127 -9.60 0.05 4.20
CA THR A 127 -9.52 -0.90 5.31
C THR A 127 -10.58 -1.99 5.14
N HIS A 128 -10.30 -3.19 5.64
CA HIS A 128 -11.22 -4.33 5.63
C HIS A 128 -12.25 -4.25 6.78
N ILE A 129 -12.71 -3.05 7.14
CA ILE A 129 -13.72 -2.88 8.19
C ILE A 129 -15.09 -2.84 7.52
N GLY A 130 -15.92 -3.82 7.85
CA GLY A 130 -17.33 -3.82 7.50
C GLY A 130 -18.07 -2.74 8.29
N ARG A 131 -19.11 -2.21 7.70
CA ARG A 131 -19.94 -1.17 8.30
C ARG A 131 -21.06 -1.80 9.13
N VAL A 132 -20.80 -2.05 10.40
CA VAL A 132 -21.82 -2.45 11.37
C VAL A 132 -21.90 -1.35 12.43
N ASN A 133 -23.10 -0.90 12.76
CA ASN A 133 -23.29 0.03 13.89
C ASN A 133 -22.87 -0.65 15.20
N GLU A 134 -22.13 0.07 16.04
CA GLU A 134 -21.63 -0.44 17.33
C GLU A 134 -22.76 -0.79 18.32
N ALA A 135 -23.98 -0.28 18.09
CA ALA A 135 -25.11 -0.44 18.99
C ALA A 135 -25.93 -1.72 18.80
N ASP A 136 -25.85 -2.38 17.64
CA ASP A 136 -26.64 -3.58 17.36
C ASP A 136 -25.89 -4.48 16.34
N GLU A 137 -25.38 -5.63 16.79
CA GLU A 137 -24.65 -6.59 15.96
C GLU A 137 -25.51 -7.19 14.83
N ASN A 138 -26.83 -7.07 14.93
CA ASN A 138 -27.80 -7.60 13.97
C ASN A 138 -28.34 -6.53 13.01
N PHE A 139 -27.99 -5.26 13.18
CA PHE A 139 -28.52 -4.18 12.35
C PHE A 139 -27.61 -3.89 11.15
N GLN A 140 -28.01 -4.32 9.97
CA GLN A 140 -27.37 -3.97 8.72
C GLN A 140 -27.89 -2.62 8.21
N LEU A 141 -27.09 -1.55 8.39
CA LEU A 141 -27.45 -0.18 8.01
C LEU A 141 -27.65 -0.01 6.49
N PHE A 142 -26.91 -0.77 5.69
CA PHE A 142 -26.90 -0.65 4.24
C PHE A 142 -27.44 -1.93 3.57
N SER A 143 -28.25 -1.76 2.53
CA SER A 143 -28.70 -2.85 1.69
C SER A 143 -27.55 -3.51 0.94
N GLN A 144 -27.72 -4.74 0.47
CA GLN A 144 -26.75 -5.44 -0.36
C GLN A 144 -26.45 -4.69 -1.66
N GLU A 145 -27.44 -4.00 -2.22
CA GLU A 145 -27.30 -3.17 -3.40
C GLU A 145 -26.37 -1.97 -3.14
N THR A 146 -26.54 -1.29 -1.99
CA THR A 146 -25.65 -0.19 -1.59
C THR A 146 -24.22 -0.66 -1.38
N LEU A 147 -24.04 -1.83 -0.78
CA LEU A 147 -22.71 -2.42 -0.58
C LEU A 147 -22.04 -2.79 -1.91
N ALA A 148 -22.80 -3.35 -2.87
CA ALA A 148 -22.29 -3.68 -4.19
C ALA A 148 -21.90 -2.41 -4.98
N ALA A 149 -22.69 -1.33 -4.87
CA ALA A 149 -22.37 -0.04 -5.48
C ALA A 149 -21.08 0.57 -4.90
N ASP A 150 -20.88 0.46 -3.58
CA ASP A 150 -19.65 0.92 -2.92
C ASP A 150 -18.41 0.10 -3.35
N ASP A 151 -18.56 -1.22 -3.57
CA ASP A 151 -17.49 -2.05 -4.11
C ASP A 151 -17.15 -1.71 -5.55
N HIS A 152 -18.17 -1.46 -6.36
CA HIS A 152 -17.97 -1.02 -7.73
C HIS A 152 -17.26 0.35 -7.79
N ALA A 153 -17.67 1.31 -6.98
CA ALA A 153 -17.00 2.61 -6.87
C ALA A 153 -15.54 2.46 -6.41
N PHE A 154 -15.28 1.53 -5.49
CA PHE A 154 -13.91 1.25 -5.06
C PHE A 154 -13.07 0.63 -6.18
N ALA A 155 -13.61 -0.30 -6.95
CA ALA A 155 -12.94 -0.88 -8.11
C ALA A 155 -12.59 0.20 -9.16
N MET A 156 -13.48 1.15 -9.41
CA MET A 156 -13.22 2.30 -10.27
C MET A 156 -12.08 3.17 -9.73
N LYS A 157 -12.08 3.49 -8.44
CA LYS A 157 -10.98 4.25 -7.80
C LYS A 157 -9.63 3.54 -7.92
N ILE A 158 -9.60 2.21 -7.81
CA ILE A 158 -8.39 1.42 -8.04
C ILE A 158 -7.88 1.66 -9.46
N LYS A 159 -8.74 1.51 -10.47
CA LYS A 159 -8.39 1.71 -11.88
C LYS A 159 -7.84 3.13 -12.12
N ASP A 160 -8.53 4.15 -11.62
CA ASP A 160 -8.13 5.54 -11.75
C ASP A 160 -6.76 5.80 -11.11
N THR A 161 -6.51 5.22 -9.93
CA THR A 161 -5.23 5.36 -9.25
C THR A 161 -4.09 4.67 -10.00
N VAL A 162 -4.33 3.49 -10.56
CA VAL A 162 -3.36 2.77 -11.38
C VAL A 162 -3.05 3.57 -12.67
N MET A 163 -4.06 4.15 -13.30
CA MET A 163 -3.86 5.02 -14.48
C MET A 163 -3.12 6.32 -14.13
N ALA A 164 -3.45 6.94 -13.01
CA ALA A 164 -2.75 8.14 -12.53
C ALA A 164 -1.28 7.89 -12.19
N ALA A 165 -0.92 6.66 -11.87
CA ALA A 165 0.47 6.29 -11.60
C ALA A 165 1.38 6.43 -12.83
N VAL A 166 0.82 6.38 -14.04
CA VAL A 166 1.55 6.54 -15.31
C VAL A 166 1.24 7.87 -16.01
N ASP A 167 0.75 8.85 -15.26
CA ASP A 167 0.54 10.21 -15.77
C ASP A 167 1.86 10.95 -15.92
N GLU A 168 2.14 11.40 -17.15
CA GLU A 168 3.40 12.07 -17.53
C GLU A 168 3.60 13.39 -16.78
N THR A 169 2.54 14.18 -16.65
CA THR A 169 2.59 15.49 -15.99
C THR A 169 2.98 15.34 -14.53
N ARG A 170 2.38 14.36 -13.87
CA ARG A 170 2.66 14.03 -12.49
C ARG A 170 4.08 13.51 -12.31
N PHE A 171 4.52 12.57 -13.15
CA PHE A 171 5.87 12.06 -13.12
C PHE A 171 6.91 13.16 -13.30
N THR A 172 6.74 14.03 -14.31
CA THR A 172 7.63 15.17 -14.57
C THR A 172 7.71 16.12 -13.37
N ARG A 173 6.58 16.38 -12.71
CA ARG A 173 6.55 17.21 -11.50
C ARG A 173 7.39 16.59 -10.38
N VAL A 174 7.21 15.29 -10.11
CA VAL A 174 7.96 14.59 -9.05
C VAL A 174 9.45 14.57 -9.37
N VAL A 175 9.83 14.26 -10.61
CA VAL A 175 11.24 14.33 -11.05
C VAL A 175 11.82 15.73 -10.89
N GLY A 176 11.02 16.77 -11.20
CA GLY A 176 11.41 18.16 -10.96
C GLY A 176 11.73 18.43 -9.50
N MET A 177 10.86 18.00 -8.58
CA MET A 177 11.09 18.12 -7.13
C MET A 177 12.34 17.34 -6.69
N MET A 178 12.58 16.14 -7.23
CA MET A 178 13.78 15.37 -6.93
C MET A 178 15.05 16.10 -7.39
N ARG A 179 15.06 16.66 -8.60
CA ARG A 179 16.17 17.46 -9.12
C ARG A 179 16.42 18.72 -8.27
N GLU A 180 15.36 19.41 -7.90
CA GLU A 180 15.46 20.58 -7.02
C GLU A 180 16.06 20.21 -5.66
N ALA A 181 15.64 19.08 -5.08
CA ALA A 181 16.18 18.59 -3.82
C ALA A 181 17.69 18.31 -3.90
N THR A 182 18.23 17.88 -5.05
CA THR A 182 19.68 17.64 -5.19
C THR A 182 20.51 18.94 -5.16
N THR A 183 19.89 20.09 -5.39
CA THR A 183 20.58 21.40 -5.34
C THR A 183 20.65 21.97 -3.91
N VAL A 184 19.88 21.43 -2.98
CA VAL A 184 19.82 21.88 -1.60
C VAL A 184 20.94 21.22 -0.82
N GLN A 185 21.87 22.04 -0.34
CA GLN A 185 22.92 21.55 0.58
C GLN A 185 22.45 21.65 2.02
N MET A 186 22.53 20.56 2.75
CA MET A 186 22.23 20.50 4.17
C MET A 186 23.53 20.36 4.96
N ASN A 187 23.64 21.16 6.04
CA ASN A 187 24.75 21.01 6.95
C ASN A 187 24.59 19.70 7.76
N THR A 188 25.66 18.91 7.89
CA THR A 188 25.63 17.62 8.61
C THR A 188 25.17 17.74 10.06
N THR A 189 25.39 18.89 10.71
CA THR A 189 24.89 19.18 12.06
C THR A 189 23.37 19.31 12.15
N ASP A 190 22.70 19.59 11.05
CA ASP A 190 21.25 19.82 11.01
C ASP A 190 20.47 18.56 10.69
N ILE A 191 21.13 17.50 10.17
CA ILE A 191 20.51 16.24 9.79
C ILE A 191 19.61 15.65 10.90
N PRO A 192 20.06 15.52 12.17
CA PRO A 192 19.21 14.97 13.22
C PRO A 192 17.94 15.79 13.49
N SER A 193 18.02 17.10 13.34
CA SER A 193 16.87 18.01 13.53
C SER A 193 15.86 17.86 12.39
N VAL A 194 16.35 17.77 11.17
CA VAL A 194 15.51 17.56 9.96
C VAL A 194 14.83 16.20 10.01
N VAL A 195 15.55 15.14 10.32
CA VAL A 195 14.98 13.79 10.48
C VAL A 195 13.90 13.78 11.55
N ARG A 196 14.11 14.45 12.68
CA ARG A 196 13.11 14.55 13.76
C ARG A 196 11.85 15.30 13.33
N LEU A 197 11.98 16.38 12.56
CA LEU A 197 10.84 17.12 12.01
C LEU A 197 10.08 16.25 11.00
N ALA A 198 10.77 15.67 10.03
CA ALA A 198 10.18 14.77 9.05
C ALA A 198 9.47 13.58 9.71
N SER A 199 10.05 13.01 10.78
CA SER A 199 9.44 11.90 11.52
C SER A 199 8.09 12.25 12.11
N LYS A 200 7.92 13.50 12.57
CA LYS A 200 6.61 13.98 13.08
C LYS A 200 5.60 14.17 11.94
N ASP A 201 6.02 14.75 10.83
CA ASP A 201 5.14 15.06 9.70
C ASP A 201 4.66 13.77 8.98
N PHE A 202 5.53 12.77 8.91
CA PHE A 202 5.25 11.49 8.26
C PHE A 202 4.81 10.36 9.20
N ASN A 203 4.64 10.63 10.50
CA ASN A 203 4.29 9.61 11.51
C ASN A 203 5.26 8.42 11.53
N ILE A 204 6.54 8.66 11.35
CA ILE A 204 7.59 7.65 11.38
C ILE A 204 7.92 7.32 12.85
N THR A 205 8.06 6.04 13.17
CA THR A 205 8.42 5.59 14.52
C THR A 205 9.84 6.00 14.91
N GLU A 206 10.16 5.98 16.18
CA GLU A 206 11.53 6.28 16.66
C GLU A 206 12.57 5.30 16.09
N GLU A 207 12.20 4.04 15.94
CA GLU A 207 13.08 3.01 15.39
C GLU A 207 13.36 3.27 13.89
N GLU A 208 12.32 3.57 13.11
CA GLU A 208 12.46 3.94 11.69
C GLU A 208 13.24 5.25 11.53
N SER A 209 12.99 6.26 12.39
CA SER A 209 13.71 7.52 12.40
C SER A 209 15.21 7.34 12.68
N SER A 210 15.54 6.45 13.63
CA SER A 210 16.92 6.10 13.94
C SER A 210 17.59 5.38 12.76
N GLY A 211 16.86 4.48 12.08
CA GLY A 211 17.35 3.80 10.88
C GLY A 211 17.64 4.77 9.73
N VAL A 212 16.74 5.74 9.50
CA VAL A 212 16.96 6.80 8.49
C VAL A 212 18.19 7.63 8.82
N LEU A 213 18.33 8.06 10.08
CA LEU A 213 19.46 8.86 10.53
C LEU A 213 20.80 8.12 10.36
N GLN A 214 20.82 6.84 10.70
CA GLN A 214 22.01 6.01 10.57
C GLN A 214 22.43 5.91 9.09
N ARG A 215 21.52 5.65 8.16
CA ARG A 215 21.80 5.54 6.72
C ARG A 215 22.30 6.85 6.13
N LEU A 216 21.71 7.98 6.52
CA LEU A 216 22.16 9.30 6.09
C LEU A 216 23.58 9.62 6.56
N ILE A 217 23.95 9.22 7.79
CA ILE A 217 25.31 9.41 8.33
C ILE A 217 26.32 8.47 7.67
N GLU A 218 25.92 7.22 7.39
CA GLU A 218 26.79 6.23 6.75
C GLU A 218 26.99 6.48 5.26
N GLY A 219 26.24 7.41 4.66
CA GLY A 219 26.29 7.70 3.22
C GLY A 219 25.85 6.52 2.35
N LYS A 220 25.13 5.57 2.92
CA LYS A 220 24.54 4.45 2.21
C LYS A 220 23.15 4.87 1.76
N ASP A 221 22.91 4.88 0.47
CA ASP A 221 21.64 5.25 -0.18
C ASP A 221 21.44 6.76 -0.49
N LEU A 222 22.53 7.47 -0.80
CA LEU A 222 22.45 8.76 -1.50
C LEU A 222 22.65 8.55 -3.00
#